data_2b8e47783f2da549da1cc72823f711c2
#
_entry.id   2b8e47783f2da549da1cc72823f711c2
#
_cell.length_a   1.000
_cell.length_b   1.000
_cell.length_c   1.000
_cell.angle_alpha   90.00
_cell.angle_beta   90.00
_cell.angle_gamma   90.00
#
_symmetry.space_group_name_H-M   'P 1'
#
loop_
_entity.id
_entity.type
_entity.pdbx_description
1 polymer ?
#
loop_
_entity_poly.entity_id
_entity_poly.type
_entity_poly.pdbx_seq_one_letter_code
_entity_poly.pdbx_strand_id
1 'polypeptide(L)'
;MSDSRDYGIELDVLTKEMHELKHLVNQLLSKPSSQKNEEPADFNIEGNDNSDGNELGAIFYSGQYHGQNGYRWMPQQKSVTQLLELNSDKVSKILAALGNKQRLDILTAVMRKPLTGPEVVEQLNMGTTGQLYHHTKALLGADLIVQEERGGKYSLSPHRSLPFLLLLAASSDLLDTTDYMELAEARNNVGSYLGSSQSYDPHHLLSAVIENTLLEHQAGYCTEVTLILQNDNSITIADNGRGIPVHALPNSNKTNVQAILTEISHDHLSASILAPDGTKGIHLPVVNALSDRLIVEIRREGKVRRQEFKHGIPQTELLVTGVTKETGTTITFKPDQDIFRASFNQTTISNHLAALKEIYPNLKLEILQ
;
A
#
# COMPACT_ATOMS: atom_id res chain seq x y z
N MET A 1 7.48 -22.57 -54.14
CA MET A 1 8.50 -23.28 -53.38
C MET A 1 8.41 -22.77 -51.97
N SER A 2 7.81 -23.50 -51.05
CA SER A 2 7.70 -23.16 -49.65
C SER A 2 9.00 -23.57 -48.97
N ASP A 3 9.72 -22.61 -48.45
CA ASP A 3 10.89 -22.84 -47.63
C ASP A 3 10.44 -23.55 -46.35
N SER A 4 10.69 -24.83 -46.22
CA SER A 4 10.35 -25.59 -45.01
C SER A 4 11.38 -25.24 -43.95
N ARG A 5 10.99 -24.49 -42.97
CA ARG A 5 11.79 -24.18 -41.79
C ARG A 5 12.15 -25.45 -41.06
N ASP A 6 13.44 -25.75 -40.94
CA ASP A 6 13.92 -26.94 -40.25
C ASP A 6 14.10 -26.63 -38.75
N TYR A 7 13.03 -26.89 -38.00
CA TYR A 7 13.01 -26.67 -36.54
C TYR A 7 14.00 -27.54 -35.78
N GLY A 8 14.49 -28.64 -36.36
CA GLY A 8 15.52 -29.48 -35.76
C GLY A 8 16.87 -28.75 -35.68
N ILE A 9 17.28 -28.11 -36.78
CA ILE A 9 18.52 -27.34 -36.84
C ILE A 9 18.41 -26.09 -35.93
N GLU A 10 17.26 -25.41 -35.90
CA GLU A 10 17.05 -24.25 -35.01
C GLU A 10 17.13 -24.66 -33.52
N LEU A 11 16.62 -25.83 -33.15
CA LEU A 11 16.68 -26.36 -31.77
C LEU A 11 18.08 -26.74 -31.36
N ASP A 12 18.88 -27.33 -32.25
CA ASP A 12 20.28 -27.66 -32.00
C ASP A 12 21.13 -26.39 -31.82
N VAL A 13 20.90 -25.36 -32.62
CA VAL A 13 21.57 -24.07 -32.47
C VAL A 13 21.24 -23.42 -31.14
N LEU A 14 19.95 -23.35 -30.76
CA LEU A 14 19.52 -22.81 -29.48
C LEU A 14 20.09 -23.58 -28.29
N THR A 15 20.17 -24.90 -28.38
CA THR A 15 20.75 -25.76 -27.33
C THR A 15 22.24 -25.48 -27.15
N LYS A 16 22.95 -25.26 -28.28
CA LYS A 16 24.35 -24.88 -28.26
C LYS A 16 24.60 -23.50 -27.66
N GLU A 17 23.80 -22.51 -28.06
CA GLU A 17 23.87 -21.15 -27.51
C GLU A 17 23.61 -21.14 -26.00
N MET A 18 22.62 -21.94 -25.54
CA MET A 18 22.31 -22.06 -24.12
C MET A 18 23.45 -22.71 -23.34
N HIS A 19 24.16 -23.68 -23.92
CA HIS A 19 25.37 -24.29 -23.32
C HIS A 19 26.55 -23.29 -23.24
N GLU A 20 26.75 -22.51 -24.29
CA GLU A 20 27.78 -21.44 -24.32
C GLU A 20 27.47 -20.35 -23.29
N LEU A 21 26.22 -19.95 -23.17
CA LEU A 21 25.77 -18.96 -22.18
C LEU A 21 25.97 -19.46 -20.76
N LYS A 22 25.63 -20.72 -20.49
CA LYS A 22 25.86 -21.39 -19.20
C LYS A 22 27.35 -21.48 -18.86
N HIS A 23 28.20 -21.75 -19.86
CA HIS A 23 29.65 -21.78 -19.69
C HIS A 23 30.20 -20.36 -19.39
N LEU A 24 29.73 -19.31 -20.09
CA LEU A 24 30.12 -17.93 -19.84
C LEU A 24 29.70 -17.44 -18.46
N VAL A 25 28.48 -17.76 -18.02
CA VAL A 25 28.01 -17.47 -16.66
C VAL A 25 28.90 -18.15 -15.62
N ASN A 26 29.21 -19.41 -15.80
CA ASN A 26 30.14 -20.13 -14.90
C ASN A 26 31.58 -19.54 -14.92
N GLN A 27 32.07 -19.08 -16.07
CA GLN A 27 33.34 -18.38 -16.18
C GLN A 27 33.32 -16.99 -15.50
N LEU A 28 32.23 -16.27 -15.54
CA LEU A 28 32.04 -14.98 -14.83
C LEU A 28 31.97 -15.18 -13.32
N LEU A 29 31.37 -16.29 -12.89
CA LEU A 29 31.32 -16.69 -11.48
C LEU A 29 32.69 -17.24 -10.97
N SER A 30 33.54 -17.74 -11.88
CA SER A 30 34.82 -18.34 -11.52
C SER A 30 36.04 -17.43 -11.75
N LYS A 31 35.90 -16.16 -12.17
CA LYS A 31 37.03 -15.23 -12.25
C LYS A 31 37.42 -14.74 -10.85
N PRO A 32 38.60 -15.10 -10.32
CA PRO A 32 39.06 -14.50 -9.08
C PRO A 32 39.50 -13.07 -9.34
N SER A 33 38.82 -12.11 -8.75
CA SER A 33 39.35 -10.76 -8.57
C SER A 33 40.55 -10.88 -7.61
N SER A 34 41.73 -10.61 -8.12
CA SER A 34 42.99 -10.61 -7.36
C SER A 34 42.99 -9.44 -6.35
N GLN A 35 42.42 -9.67 -5.20
CA GLN A 35 42.78 -9.05 -3.93
C GLN A 35 42.39 -10.01 -2.81
N LYS A 36 43.37 -10.23 -1.93
CA LYS A 36 43.44 -11.26 -0.89
C LYS A 36 42.11 -11.72 -0.30
N ASN A 37 41.93 -13.02 -0.42
CA ASN A 37 40.80 -13.85 -0.10
C ASN A 37 40.53 -13.96 1.40
N GLU A 38 39.29 -13.70 1.76
CA GLU A 38 38.58 -14.65 2.60
C GLU A 38 37.40 -15.16 1.74
N GLU A 39 37.31 -16.49 1.60
CA GLU A 39 36.31 -17.20 0.80
C GLU A 39 34.91 -16.75 1.26
N PRO A 40 33.95 -16.50 0.31
CA PRO A 40 32.57 -16.37 0.70
C PRO A 40 32.15 -17.71 1.30
N ALA A 41 31.74 -17.69 2.56
CA ALA A 41 31.12 -18.83 3.20
C ALA A 41 29.98 -19.33 2.30
N ASP A 42 30.11 -20.55 1.79
CA ASP A 42 29.03 -21.27 1.16
C ASP A 42 27.87 -21.27 2.13
N PHE A 43 26.75 -20.62 1.71
CA PHE A 43 25.50 -20.77 2.40
C PHE A 43 24.93 -22.16 2.11
N ASN A 44 25.63 -23.18 2.62
CA ASN A 44 25.04 -24.49 2.77
C ASN A 44 23.97 -24.35 3.86
N ILE A 45 22.73 -24.27 3.43
CA ILE A 45 21.58 -24.63 4.27
C ILE A 45 21.64 -26.17 4.37
N GLU A 46 22.68 -26.70 4.94
CA GLU A 46 22.63 -28.04 5.53
C GLU A 46 21.81 -27.84 6.81
N GLY A 47 20.57 -28.25 6.73
CA GLY A 47 19.72 -28.45 7.88
C GLY A 47 20.53 -29.38 8.83
N ASN A 48 21.08 -28.79 9.86
CA ASN A 48 21.61 -29.57 10.99
C ASN A 48 20.40 -30.12 11.71
N ASP A 49 20.00 -31.35 11.34
CA ASP A 49 18.85 -32.10 11.88
C ASP A 49 19.01 -32.46 13.37
N ASN A 50 19.86 -31.75 14.10
CA ASN A 50 20.11 -31.91 15.53
C ASN A 50 19.76 -30.65 16.34
N SER A 51 18.76 -29.89 15.94
CA SER A 51 18.20 -28.85 16.81
C SER A 51 17.05 -29.43 17.61
N ASP A 52 17.13 -29.34 18.93
CA ASP A 52 16.01 -29.47 19.85
C ASP A 52 14.81 -28.75 19.25
N GLY A 53 13.63 -29.42 19.16
CA GLY A 53 12.45 -29.01 18.41
C GLY A 53 11.78 -27.68 18.81
N ASN A 54 12.57 -26.67 19.18
CA ASN A 54 12.12 -25.36 19.66
C ASN A 54 12.74 -24.17 18.91
N GLU A 55 13.56 -24.37 17.85
CA GLU A 55 14.09 -23.26 17.05
C GLU A 55 13.10 -22.85 15.96
N LEU A 56 12.55 -21.62 16.08
CA LEU A 56 11.59 -21.05 15.13
C LEU A 56 12.25 -20.54 13.82
N GLY A 57 13.57 -20.75 13.66
CA GLY A 57 14.33 -20.32 12.49
C GLY A 57 15.25 -19.12 12.75
N ALA A 58 15.82 -18.57 11.69
CA ALA A 58 16.74 -17.44 11.75
C ALA A 58 16.51 -16.43 10.63
N ILE A 59 16.80 -15.16 10.91
CA ILE A 59 16.82 -14.07 9.94
C ILE A 59 18.28 -13.76 9.62
N PHE A 60 18.58 -13.69 8.32
CA PHE A 60 19.89 -13.32 7.79
C PHE A 60 19.80 -11.93 7.17
N TYR A 61 20.78 -11.08 7.45
CA TYR A 61 20.84 -9.76 6.86
C TYR A 61 22.29 -9.29 6.69
N SER A 62 22.49 -8.49 5.66
CA SER A 62 23.73 -7.80 5.34
C SER A 62 23.40 -6.52 4.62
N GLY A 63 24.37 -5.67 4.33
CA GLY A 63 24.11 -4.43 3.62
C GLY A 63 25.37 -3.81 3.05
N GLN A 64 25.14 -2.90 2.09
CA GLN A 64 26.17 -2.05 1.51
C GLN A 64 25.59 -0.67 1.31
N TYR A 65 26.32 0.35 1.71
CA TYR A 65 25.93 1.75 1.57
C TYR A 65 27.09 2.54 0.96
N HIS A 66 26.81 3.28 -0.12
CA HIS A 66 27.81 4.04 -0.89
C HIS A 66 27.70 5.55 -0.60
N GLY A 67 27.47 5.97 0.65
CA GLY A 67 27.55 7.38 1.05
C GLY A 67 28.99 7.91 1.09
N GLN A 68 29.19 9.11 1.68
CA GLN A 68 30.52 9.74 1.78
C GLN A 68 31.58 8.84 2.44
N ASN A 69 31.16 7.99 3.39
CA ASN A 69 31.99 6.94 4.00
C ASN A 69 31.32 5.60 3.70
N GLY A 70 31.55 5.03 2.54
CA GLY A 70 30.95 3.76 2.17
C GLY A 70 31.12 2.68 3.24
N TYR A 71 30.02 2.03 3.62
CA TYR A 71 30.04 0.93 4.60
C TYR A 71 29.58 -0.36 3.94
N ARG A 72 30.25 -1.45 4.28
CA ARG A 72 29.83 -2.81 3.96
C ARG A 72 29.69 -3.59 5.27
N TRP A 73 28.54 -4.16 5.51
CA TRP A 73 28.29 -5.01 6.67
C TRP A 73 28.28 -6.45 6.25
N MET A 74 29.10 -7.25 6.93
CA MET A 74 29.15 -8.70 6.73
C MET A 74 27.80 -9.32 7.10
N PRO A 75 27.46 -10.48 6.51
CA PRO A 75 26.26 -11.22 6.86
C PRO A 75 26.17 -11.48 8.37
N GLN A 76 25.00 -11.21 8.92
CA GLN A 76 24.67 -11.45 10.32
C GLN A 76 23.44 -12.33 10.41
N GLN A 77 23.36 -13.12 11.47
CA GLN A 77 22.23 -14.00 11.76
C GLN A 77 21.62 -13.62 13.13
N LYS A 78 20.31 -13.67 13.21
CA LYS A 78 19.55 -13.53 14.45
C LYS A 78 18.53 -14.66 14.54
N SER A 79 18.50 -15.37 15.66
CA SER A 79 17.48 -16.38 15.95
C SER A 79 16.10 -15.72 16.07
N VAL A 80 15.09 -16.28 15.41
CA VAL A 80 13.71 -15.82 15.51
C VAL A 80 13.22 -15.90 16.96
N THR A 81 13.53 -16.97 17.68
CA THR A 81 13.20 -17.13 19.10
C THR A 81 13.72 -15.95 19.94
N GLN A 82 15.00 -15.59 19.77
CA GLN A 82 15.59 -14.45 20.49
C GLN A 82 14.94 -13.11 20.13
N LEU A 83 14.51 -12.95 18.87
CA LEU A 83 13.80 -11.74 18.45
C LEU A 83 12.41 -11.62 19.08
N LEU A 84 11.69 -12.73 19.22
CA LEU A 84 10.38 -12.77 19.86
C LEU A 84 10.45 -12.59 21.38
N GLU A 85 11.59 -12.90 22.00
CA GLU A 85 11.85 -12.72 23.44
C GLU A 85 12.37 -11.32 23.81
N LEU A 86 12.49 -10.41 22.83
CA LEU A 86 12.91 -9.04 23.11
C LEU A 86 11.95 -8.36 24.10
N ASN A 87 12.52 -7.56 25.02
CA ASN A 87 11.75 -6.81 25.98
C ASN A 87 10.88 -5.75 25.28
N SER A 88 9.57 -5.95 25.27
CA SER A 88 8.59 -5.12 24.58
C SER A 88 8.63 -3.65 25.01
N ASP A 89 8.88 -3.34 26.29
CA ASP A 89 8.99 -1.96 26.77
C ASP A 89 10.19 -1.23 26.17
N LYS A 90 11.33 -1.93 26.00
CA LYS A 90 12.52 -1.36 25.39
C LYS A 90 12.30 -1.18 23.87
N VAL A 91 11.73 -2.17 23.20
CA VAL A 91 11.40 -2.10 21.77
C VAL A 91 10.43 -0.95 21.50
N SER A 92 9.35 -0.86 22.28
CA SER A 92 8.35 0.21 22.18
C SER A 92 8.99 1.61 22.32
N LYS A 93 9.92 1.80 23.27
CA LYS A 93 10.63 3.07 23.44
C LYS A 93 11.49 3.43 22.23
N ILE A 94 12.18 2.44 21.62
CA ILE A 94 12.97 2.66 20.40
C ILE A 94 12.05 3.04 19.24
N LEU A 95 10.97 2.30 19.02
CA LEU A 95 10.00 2.58 17.96
C LEU A 95 9.34 3.96 18.16
N ALA A 96 8.98 4.33 19.38
CA ALA A 96 8.44 5.66 19.69
C ALA A 96 9.46 6.79 19.44
N ALA A 97 10.75 6.55 19.71
CA ALA A 97 11.79 7.52 19.40
C ALA A 97 11.97 7.72 17.90
N LEU A 98 11.82 6.66 17.09
CA LEU A 98 11.96 6.69 15.64
C LEU A 98 10.64 7.02 14.91
N GLY A 99 9.48 6.75 15.50
CA GLY A 99 8.16 6.99 14.90
C GLY A 99 7.72 8.46 14.80
N ASN A 100 8.61 9.41 14.99
CA ASN A 100 8.34 10.83 14.80
C ASN A 100 8.82 11.28 13.42
N LYS A 101 7.93 11.86 12.61
CA LYS A 101 8.23 12.31 11.24
C LYS A 101 9.48 13.17 11.15
N GLN A 102 9.58 14.21 11.98
CA GLN A 102 10.70 15.16 11.94
C GLN A 102 12.03 14.48 12.31
N ARG A 103 12.02 13.51 13.24
CA ARG A 103 13.22 12.74 13.58
C ARG A 103 13.63 11.80 12.45
N LEU A 104 12.68 11.15 11.78
CA LEU A 104 12.96 10.34 10.59
C LEU A 104 13.53 11.19 9.46
N ASP A 105 12.95 12.37 9.21
CA ASP A 105 13.43 13.31 8.19
C ASP A 105 14.88 13.76 8.50
N ILE A 106 15.18 14.09 9.76
CA ILE A 106 16.55 14.44 10.21
C ILE A 106 17.51 13.28 9.99
N LEU A 107 17.17 12.07 10.46
CA LEU A 107 18.00 10.87 10.31
C LEU A 107 18.29 10.57 8.84
N THR A 108 17.27 10.64 7.97
CA THR A 108 17.40 10.42 6.53
C THR A 108 18.29 11.50 5.87
N ALA A 109 18.14 12.76 6.28
CA ALA A 109 18.95 13.86 5.75
C ALA A 109 20.43 13.71 6.13
N VAL A 110 20.72 13.49 7.43
CA VAL A 110 22.12 13.36 7.92
C VAL A 110 22.77 12.05 7.48
N MET A 111 21.99 11.03 7.15
CA MET A 111 22.52 9.81 6.56
C MET A 111 23.07 10.04 5.15
N ARG A 112 22.39 10.86 4.35
CA ARG A 112 22.83 11.18 2.98
C ARG A 112 24.12 11.98 2.98
N LYS A 113 24.25 12.96 3.90
CA LYS A 113 25.45 13.77 4.14
C LYS A 113 25.41 14.38 5.52
N PRO A 114 26.57 14.57 6.20
CA PRO A 114 26.61 15.34 7.45
C PRO A 114 26.16 16.78 7.23
N LEU A 115 25.29 17.29 8.12
CA LEU A 115 24.66 18.62 8.03
C LEU A 115 24.83 19.40 9.33
N THR A 116 25.07 20.71 9.21
CA THR A 116 24.97 21.63 10.34
C THR A 116 23.52 21.92 10.72
N GLY A 117 23.28 22.45 11.92
CA GLY A 117 21.93 22.80 12.35
C GLY A 117 21.18 23.72 11.37
N PRO A 118 21.78 24.85 10.91
CA PRO A 118 21.16 25.70 9.90
C PRO A 118 20.82 24.97 8.59
N GLU A 119 21.72 24.12 8.09
CA GLU A 119 21.47 23.33 6.87
C GLU A 119 20.30 22.34 7.03
N VAL A 120 20.14 21.74 8.23
CA VAL A 120 18.99 20.87 8.51
C VAL A 120 17.68 21.66 8.51
N VAL A 121 17.68 22.84 9.16
CA VAL A 121 16.50 23.73 9.21
C VAL A 121 16.08 24.13 7.79
N GLU A 122 17.03 24.55 6.97
CA GLU A 122 16.79 24.96 5.58
C GLU A 122 16.29 23.78 4.72
N GLN A 123 17.01 22.65 4.75
CA GLN A 123 16.70 21.49 3.91
C GLN A 123 15.35 20.84 4.23
N LEU A 124 14.97 20.81 5.52
CA LEU A 124 13.72 20.21 6.00
C LEU A 124 12.59 21.23 6.20
N ASN A 125 12.83 22.50 5.83
CA ASN A 125 11.87 23.59 5.98
C ASN A 125 11.27 23.66 7.40
N MET A 126 12.15 23.51 8.42
CA MET A 126 11.74 23.56 9.82
C MET A 126 11.52 25.02 10.26
N GLY A 127 10.45 25.27 11.00
CA GLY A 127 10.05 26.63 11.36
C GLY A 127 11.04 27.38 12.26
N THR A 128 11.77 26.70 13.15
CA THR A 128 12.72 27.32 14.08
C THR A 128 13.88 26.39 14.45
N THR A 129 15.04 26.99 14.80
CA THR A 129 16.19 26.26 15.36
C THR A 129 15.88 25.61 16.70
N GLY A 130 14.95 26.18 17.50
CA GLY A 130 14.49 25.58 18.76
C GLY A 130 13.76 24.24 18.55
N GLN A 131 12.96 24.15 17.49
CA GLN A 131 12.30 22.90 17.11
C GLN A 131 13.32 21.82 16.71
N LEU A 132 14.31 22.18 15.88
CA LEU A 132 15.43 21.30 15.55
C LEU A 132 16.15 20.80 16.81
N TYR A 133 16.48 21.71 17.74
CA TYR A 133 17.20 21.36 18.97
C TYR A 133 16.44 20.33 19.80
N HIS A 134 15.12 20.43 19.90
CA HIS A 134 14.29 19.45 20.61
C HIS A 134 14.45 18.04 20.02
N HIS A 135 14.40 17.92 18.70
CA HIS A 135 14.50 16.62 18.01
C HIS A 135 15.94 16.07 18.03
N THR A 136 16.95 16.91 17.75
CA THR A 136 18.36 16.49 17.76
C THR A 136 18.83 16.10 19.15
N LYS A 137 18.37 16.78 20.22
CA LYS A 137 18.66 16.39 21.59
C LYS A 137 18.17 14.98 21.92
N ALA A 138 16.96 14.63 21.48
CA ALA A 138 16.41 13.29 21.66
C ALA A 138 17.20 12.24 20.86
N LEU A 139 17.60 12.56 19.63
CA LEU A 139 18.38 11.65 18.77
C LEU A 139 19.82 11.45 19.27
N LEU A 140 20.48 12.52 19.76
CA LEU A 140 21.79 12.46 20.42
C LEU A 140 21.73 11.62 21.71
N GLY A 141 20.70 11.84 22.54
CA GLY A 141 20.50 11.07 23.77
C GLY A 141 20.20 9.58 23.54
N ALA A 142 19.69 9.22 22.37
CA ALA A 142 19.44 7.86 21.94
C ALA A 142 20.62 7.24 21.16
N ASP A 143 21.75 7.94 21.02
CA ASP A 143 22.94 7.52 20.24
C ASP A 143 22.59 7.20 18.76
N LEU A 144 21.57 7.86 18.23
CA LEU A 144 21.18 7.70 16.82
C LEU A 144 21.98 8.62 15.90
N ILE A 145 22.30 9.82 16.37
CA ILE A 145 23.18 10.78 15.68
C ILE A 145 24.34 11.17 16.57
N VAL A 146 25.40 11.63 15.96
CA VAL A 146 26.57 12.22 16.62
C VAL A 146 26.80 13.64 16.12
N GLN A 147 27.44 14.46 16.95
CA GLN A 147 27.91 15.78 16.60
C GLN A 147 29.37 15.89 17.05
N GLU A 148 30.31 16.06 16.14
CA GLU A 148 31.75 16.01 16.44
C GLU A 148 32.19 17.12 17.39
N GLU A 149 31.61 18.32 17.22
CA GLU A 149 31.86 19.49 18.08
C GLU A 149 30.58 20.30 18.23
N ARG A 150 30.54 21.12 19.27
CA ARG A 150 29.38 21.99 19.54
C ARG A 150 29.18 22.99 18.41
N GLY A 151 28.00 22.91 17.76
CA GLY A 151 27.67 23.69 16.57
C GLY A 151 28.17 23.07 15.26
N GLY A 152 28.89 21.95 15.31
CA GLY A 152 29.36 21.20 14.15
C GLY A 152 28.24 20.41 13.45
N LYS A 153 28.66 19.58 12.50
CA LYS A 153 27.74 18.78 11.70
C LYS A 153 27.18 17.60 12.49
N TYR A 154 25.91 17.34 12.27
CA TYR A 154 25.26 16.10 12.68
C TYR A 154 25.51 15.02 11.63
N SER A 155 25.79 13.80 12.06
CA SER A 155 25.90 12.61 11.23
C SER A 155 25.25 11.42 11.93
N LEU A 156 24.90 10.38 11.18
CA LEU A 156 24.38 9.14 11.75
C LEU A 156 25.54 8.35 12.40
N SER A 157 25.31 7.81 13.60
CA SER A 157 26.30 6.92 14.25
C SER A 157 26.58 5.70 13.36
N PRO A 158 27.85 5.39 13.01
CA PRO A 158 28.18 4.31 12.05
C PRO A 158 27.55 2.95 12.40
N HIS A 159 27.56 2.58 13.67
CA HIS A 159 26.99 1.33 14.15
C HIS A 159 25.46 1.31 14.16
N ARG A 160 24.78 2.46 13.98
CA ARG A 160 23.32 2.58 13.85
C ARG A 160 22.84 2.62 12.41
N SER A 161 23.75 2.79 11.46
CA SER A 161 23.37 2.96 10.04
C SER A 161 22.67 1.74 9.47
N LEU A 162 23.23 0.52 9.67
CA LEU A 162 22.57 -0.71 9.20
C LEU A 162 21.24 -0.97 9.91
N PRO A 163 21.12 -0.92 11.25
CA PRO A 163 19.83 -1.06 11.92
C PRO A 163 18.77 -0.07 11.43
N PHE A 164 19.14 1.19 11.17
CA PHE A 164 18.22 2.19 10.64
C PHE A 164 17.77 1.85 9.20
N LEU A 165 18.69 1.44 8.32
CA LEU A 165 18.34 1.02 6.96
C LEU A 165 17.45 -0.23 6.94
N LEU A 166 17.71 -1.20 7.83
CA LEU A 166 16.86 -2.40 7.98
C LEU A 166 15.46 -2.03 8.48
N LEU A 167 15.35 -1.07 9.40
CA LEU A 167 14.05 -0.55 9.83
C LEU A 167 13.30 0.09 8.66
N LEU A 168 13.96 0.92 7.84
CA LEU A 168 13.35 1.52 6.65
C LEU A 168 12.95 0.47 5.62
N ALA A 169 13.77 -0.56 5.40
CA ALA A 169 13.45 -1.66 4.50
C ALA A 169 12.21 -2.43 4.99
N ALA A 170 12.19 -2.83 6.26
CA ALA A 170 11.03 -3.49 6.86
C ALA A 170 9.77 -2.59 6.83
N SER A 171 9.95 -1.28 7.08
CA SER A 171 8.83 -0.33 6.97
C SER A 171 8.33 -0.19 5.54
N SER A 172 9.21 -0.27 4.53
CA SER A 172 8.82 -0.24 3.12
C SER A 172 7.87 -1.39 2.76
N ASP A 173 8.13 -2.57 3.31
CA ASP A 173 7.27 -3.76 3.09
C ASP A 173 5.92 -3.67 3.86
N LEU A 174 5.83 -2.73 4.80
CA LEU A 174 4.63 -2.52 5.63
C LEU A 174 3.92 -1.18 5.32
N LEU A 175 4.32 -0.45 4.28
CA LEU A 175 3.75 0.87 3.97
C LEU A 175 2.25 0.84 3.71
N ASP A 176 1.75 -0.22 3.08
CA ASP A 176 0.33 -0.40 2.80
C ASP A 176 -0.52 -0.64 4.05
N THR A 177 0.10 -1.05 5.18
CA THR A 177 -0.64 -1.22 6.44
C THR A 177 -1.17 0.10 7.00
N THR A 178 -0.57 1.24 6.65
CA THR A 178 -1.06 2.56 7.09
C THR A 178 -2.46 2.84 6.60
N ASP A 179 -2.78 2.47 5.36
CA ASP A 179 -4.12 2.63 4.80
C ASP A 179 -5.13 1.77 5.56
N TYR A 180 -4.76 0.53 5.89
CA TYR A 180 -5.64 -0.36 6.64
C TYR A 180 -5.87 0.13 8.08
N MET A 181 -4.87 0.80 8.68
CA MET A 181 -5.04 1.46 9.98
C MET A 181 -6.03 2.63 9.88
N GLU A 182 -5.95 3.46 8.83
CA GLU A 182 -6.91 4.55 8.59
C GLU A 182 -8.34 4.03 8.34
N LEU A 183 -8.47 2.93 7.59
CA LEU A 183 -9.76 2.26 7.38
C LEU A 183 -10.31 1.65 8.68
N ALA A 184 -9.45 1.06 9.52
CA ALA A 184 -9.85 0.58 10.84
C ALA A 184 -10.24 1.72 11.77
N GLU A 185 -9.54 2.87 11.71
CA GLU A 185 -9.91 4.07 12.45
C GLU A 185 -11.27 4.61 11.98
N ALA A 186 -11.55 4.62 10.67
CA ALA A 186 -12.85 5.00 10.15
C ALA A 186 -13.98 4.11 10.69
N ARG A 187 -13.74 2.80 10.82
CA ARG A 187 -14.68 1.85 11.44
C ARG A 187 -14.88 2.11 12.93
N ASN A 188 -13.83 2.48 13.66
CA ASN A 188 -13.92 2.80 15.09
C ASN A 188 -14.60 4.15 15.35
N ASN A 189 -14.52 5.07 14.40
CA ASN A 189 -15.04 6.44 14.49
C ASN A 189 -16.16 6.71 13.49
N VAL A 190 -17.08 5.75 13.32
CA VAL A 190 -18.21 5.82 12.35
C VAL A 190 -19.02 7.11 12.48
N GLY A 191 -19.23 7.59 13.71
CA GLY A 191 -19.96 8.82 13.97
C GLY A 191 -19.36 10.07 13.30
N SER A 192 -18.04 10.10 13.05
CA SER A 192 -17.41 11.19 12.30
C SER A 192 -17.87 11.28 10.84
N TYR A 193 -18.26 10.15 10.26
CA TYR A 193 -18.74 10.06 8.87
C TYR A 193 -20.25 10.07 8.76
N LEU A 194 -20.95 9.38 9.66
CA LEU A 194 -22.40 9.15 9.58
C LEU A 194 -23.22 9.97 10.59
N GLY A 195 -22.55 10.83 11.37
CA GLY A 195 -23.20 11.62 12.43
C GLY A 195 -23.47 10.83 13.70
N SER A 196 -24.03 11.51 14.70
CA SER A 196 -24.34 10.95 16.02
C SER A 196 -25.72 10.31 16.01
N SER A 197 -25.86 9.09 15.50
CA SER A 197 -27.14 8.37 15.47
C SER A 197 -27.06 7.06 16.26
N GLN A 198 -28.19 6.64 16.84
CA GLN A 198 -28.33 5.30 17.42
C GLN A 198 -28.44 4.19 16.36
N SER A 199 -28.78 4.55 15.12
CA SER A 199 -28.88 3.65 13.98
C SER A 199 -28.41 4.39 12.72
N TYR A 200 -27.34 3.94 12.13
CA TYR A 200 -26.78 4.51 10.90
C TYR A 200 -27.58 4.05 9.68
N ASP A 201 -27.76 4.97 8.71
CA ASP A 201 -28.47 4.71 7.48
C ASP A 201 -27.50 4.25 6.37
N PRO A 202 -27.64 3.01 5.85
CA PRO A 202 -26.75 2.50 4.81
C PRO A 202 -26.89 3.24 3.46
N HIS A 203 -27.99 3.99 3.26
CA HIS A 203 -28.19 4.76 2.02
C HIS A 203 -27.14 5.88 1.83
N HIS A 204 -26.46 6.32 2.89
CA HIS A 204 -25.31 7.24 2.75
C HIS A 204 -24.13 6.58 2.02
N LEU A 205 -23.88 5.29 2.26
CA LEU A 205 -22.84 4.54 1.53
C LEU A 205 -23.24 4.39 0.05
N LEU A 206 -24.51 4.09 -0.21
CA LEU A 206 -25.03 3.99 -1.58
C LEU A 206 -24.88 5.33 -2.31
N SER A 207 -25.23 6.44 -1.68
CA SER A 207 -25.08 7.77 -2.27
C SER A 207 -23.63 8.07 -2.67
N ALA A 208 -22.65 7.67 -1.83
CA ALA A 208 -21.23 7.86 -2.13
C ALA A 208 -20.76 7.02 -3.33
N VAL A 209 -21.28 5.80 -3.53
CA VAL A 209 -20.97 5.00 -4.71
C VAL A 209 -21.63 5.58 -5.96
N ILE A 210 -22.86 6.04 -5.87
CA ILE A 210 -23.57 6.70 -6.98
C ILE A 210 -22.82 7.99 -7.38
N GLU A 211 -22.35 8.79 -6.44
CA GLU A 211 -21.60 10.01 -6.72
C GLU A 211 -20.38 9.74 -7.62
N ASN A 212 -19.67 8.64 -7.37
CA ASN A 212 -18.57 8.24 -8.23
C ASN A 212 -19.00 7.98 -9.69
N THR A 213 -20.19 7.39 -9.91
CA THR A 213 -20.75 7.18 -11.26
C THR A 213 -21.22 8.47 -11.90
N LEU A 214 -21.75 9.42 -11.10
CA LEU A 214 -22.16 10.75 -11.58
C LEU A 214 -20.97 11.57 -12.07
N LEU A 215 -19.79 11.46 -11.44
CA LEU A 215 -18.58 12.10 -11.94
C LEU A 215 -18.17 11.58 -13.31
N GLU A 216 -18.26 10.27 -13.56
CA GLU A 216 -18.03 9.70 -14.89
C GLU A 216 -19.06 10.19 -15.92
N HIS A 217 -20.32 10.41 -15.51
CA HIS A 217 -21.35 10.99 -16.35
C HIS A 217 -21.05 12.46 -16.67
N GLN A 218 -20.74 13.27 -15.68
CA GLN A 218 -20.37 14.69 -15.85
C GLN A 218 -19.14 14.87 -16.74
N ALA A 219 -18.20 13.92 -16.66
CA ALA A 219 -17.04 13.85 -17.57
C ALA A 219 -17.39 13.38 -18.99
N GLY A 220 -18.65 13.00 -19.26
CA GLY A 220 -19.16 12.61 -20.57
C GLY A 220 -18.90 11.14 -20.96
N TYR A 221 -18.50 10.28 -20.02
CA TYR A 221 -18.15 8.90 -20.31
C TYR A 221 -19.20 7.87 -19.88
N CYS A 222 -20.09 8.21 -18.94
CA CYS A 222 -21.13 7.33 -18.46
C CYS A 222 -22.51 7.82 -18.93
N THR A 223 -23.31 6.92 -19.49
CA THR A 223 -24.69 7.18 -19.97
C THR A 223 -25.72 6.30 -19.30
N GLU A 224 -25.29 5.24 -18.63
CA GLU A 224 -26.20 4.26 -18.00
C GLU A 224 -25.64 3.79 -16.68
N VAL A 225 -26.49 3.77 -15.65
CA VAL A 225 -26.21 3.22 -14.32
C VAL A 225 -27.33 2.30 -13.90
N THR A 226 -26.99 1.07 -13.55
CA THR A 226 -27.93 0.05 -13.09
C THR A 226 -27.67 -0.27 -11.61
N LEU A 227 -28.73 -0.28 -10.81
CA LEU A 227 -28.70 -0.71 -9.42
C LEU A 227 -29.42 -2.06 -9.28
N ILE A 228 -28.87 -2.96 -8.47
CA ILE A 228 -29.48 -4.27 -8.15
C ILE A 228 -29.46 -4.43 -6.64
N LEU A 229 -30.62 -4.46 -6.01
CA LEU A 229 -30.76 -4.77 -4.59
C LEU A 229 -30.94 -6.29 -4.41
N GLN A 230 -30.07 -6.90 -3.60
CA GLN A 230 -30.10 -8.34 -3.36
C GLN A 230 -30.75 -8.67 -2.02
N ASN A 231 -31.23 -9.91 -1.90
CA ASN A 231 -31.96 -10.38 -0.72
C ASN A 231 -31.12 -10.44 0.56
N ASP A 232 -29.80 -10.51 0.43
CA ASP A 232 -28.85 -10.56 1.56
C ASP A 232 -28.43 -9.17 2.07
N ASN A 233 -29.15 -8.11 1.66
CA ASN A 233 -28.87 -6.71 1.95
C ASN A 233 -27.57 -6.18 1.31
N SER A 234 -27.06 -6.86 0.28
CA SER A 234 -26.03 -6.28 -0.58
C SER A 234 -26.65 -5.50 -1.73
N ILE A 235 -25.93 -4.52 -2.27
CA ILE A 235 -26.36 -3.74 -3.42
C ILE A 235 -25.24 -3.67 -4.45
N THR A 236 -25.61 -3.80 -5.70
CA THR A 236 -24.70 -3.68 -6.86
C THR A 236 -25.02 -2.39 -7.60
N ILE A 237 -24.01 -1.60 -7.92
CA ILE A 237 -24.07 -0.43 -8.78
C ILE A 237 -23.13 -0.69 -9.95
N ALA A 238 -23.67 -0.66 -11.17
CA ALA A 238 -22.93 -0.87 -12.41
C ALA A 238 -23.08 0.33 -13.32
N ASP A 239 -21.97 0.88 -13.80
CA ASP A 239 -21.92 1.94 -14.80
C ASP A 239 -21.31 1.42 -16.12
N ASN A 240 -21.56 2.16 -17.20
CA ASN A 240 -20.95 1.96 -18.51
C ASN A 240 -19.87 3.01 -18.83
N GLY A 241 -19.25 3.61 -17.83
CA GLY A 241 -18.17 4.58 -17.96
C GLY A 241 -16.86 3.97 -18.49
N ARG A 242 -15.73 4.64 -18.25
CA ARG A 242 -14.41 4.17 -18.71
C ARG A 242 -13.87 2.98 -17.91
N GLY A 243 -14.41 2.74 -16.73
CA GLY A 243 -13.87 1.85 -15.74
C GLY A 243 -12.65 2.43 -15.00
N ILE A 244 -12.52 2.12 -13.73
CA ILE A 244 -11.39 2.56 -12.88
C ILE A 244 -10.06 2.18 -13.55
N PRO A 245 -9.02 3.06 -13.55
CA PRO A 245 -7.69 2.71 -14.06
C PRO A 245 -7.11 1.51 -13.32
N VAL A 246 -6.48 0.58 -14.05
CA VAL A 246 -6.06 -0.74 -13.51
C VAL A 246 -4.54 -0.91 -13.41
N HIS A 247 -3.77 0.11 -13.80
CA HIS A 247 -2.31 0.07 -13.76
C HIS A 247 -1.79 0.19 -12.32
N ALA A 248 -0.59 -0.35 -12.09
CA ALA A 248 0.13 -0.13 -10.84
C ALA A 248 0.50 1.34 -10.69
N LEU A 249 0.51 1.84 -9.46
CA LEU A 249 0.99 3.18 -9.15
C LEU A 249 2.52 3.22 -9.30
N PRO A 250 3.09 4.33 -9.81
CA PRO A 250 4.55 4.49 -9.85
C PRO A 250 5.16 4.34 -8.45
N ASN A 251 6.22 3.53 -8.35
CA ASN A 251 6.94 3.25 -7.10
C ASN A 251 6.12 2.58 -5.98
N SER A 252 5.03 1.89 -6.32
CA SER A 252 4.18 1.15 -5.39
C SER A 252 3.82 -0.21 -5.98
N ASN A 253 3.62 -1.21 -5.11
CA ASN A 253 3.06 -2.51 -5.52
C ASN A 253 1.53 -2.46 -5.64
N LYS A 254 0.89 -1.34 -5.27
CA LYS A 254 -0.57 -1.17 -5.34
C LYS A 254 -1.04 -0.85 -6.75
N THR A 255 -2.21 -1.34 -7.10
CA THR A 255 -2.94 -0.89 -8.29
C THR A 255 -3.71 0.39 -7.99
N ASN A 256 -4.03 1.18 -9.02
CA ASN A 256 -4.93 2.33 -8.87
C ASN A 256 -6.28 1.92 -8.24
N VAL A 257 -6.78 0.72 -8.56
CA VAL A 257 -8.01 0.18 -7.99
C VAL A 257 -7.91 0.04 -6.47
N GLN A 258 -6.82 -0.56 -6.00
CA GLN A 258 -6.57 -0.73 -4.58
C GLN A 258 -6.44 0.64 -3.90
N ALA A 259 -5.68 1.56 -4.45
CA ALA A 259 -5.53 2.90 -3.87
C ALA A 259 -6.87 3.64 -3.75
N ILE A 260 -7.69 3.66 -4.82
CA ILE A 260 -9.02 4.31 -4.83
C ILE A 260 -9.96 3.71 -3.77
N LEU A 261 -9.77 2.45 -3.40
CA LEU A 261 -10.64 1.74 -2.45
C LEU A 261 -10.06 1.65 -1.04
N THR A 262 -8.78 2.00 -0.82
CA THR A 262 -8.14 1.88 0.51
C THR A 262 -7.54 3.17 1.04
N GLU A 263 -7.17 4.14 0.20
CA GLU A 263 -6.55 5.39 0.65
C GLU A 263 -7.61 6.43 0.99
N ILE A 264 -7.72 6.78 2.27
CA ILE A 264 -8.62 7.86 2.72
C ILE A 264 -7.97 9.19 2.36
N SER A 265 -8.46 9.82 1.28
CA SER A 265 -7.99 11.15 0.87
C SER A 265 -8.49 12.21 1.86
N HIS A 266 -7.58 13.05 2.32
CA HIS A 266 -7.90 14.24 3.12
C HIS A 266 -8.13 15.49 2.22
N ASP A 267 -7.97 15.34 0.90
CA ASP A 267 -8.20 16.42 -0.05
C ASP A 267 -9.70 16.57 -0.35
N HIS A 268 -10.19 17.78 -0.19
CA HIS A 268 -11.60 18.17 -0.44
C HIS A 268 -12.04 18.08 -1.93
N LEU A 269 -11.17 17.56 -2.82
CA LEU A 269 -11.43 17.43 -4.26
C LEU A 269 -11.96 16.05 -4.67
N SER A 270 -11.96 15.07 -3.77
CA SER A 270 -12.55 13.76 -4.07
C SER A 270 -14.06 13.79 -3.84
N ALA A 271 -14.81 13.08 -4.72
CA ALA A 271 -16.25 12.91 -4.55
C ALA A 271 -16.56 12.33 -3.17
N SER A 272 -17.25 13.10 -2.37
CA SER A 272 -17.64 12.69 -1.03
C SER A 272 -19.04 13.17 -0.71
N ILE A 273 -19.81 12.29 -0.09
CA ILE A 273 -21.13 12.62 0.46
C ILE A 273 -20.96 12.96 1.93
N LEU A 274 -21.54 14.08 2.35
CA LEU A 274 -21.60 14.45 3.77
C LEU A 274 -22.96 14.00 4.33
N ALA A 275 -22.93 13.09 5.29
CA ALA A 275 -24.15 12.73 6.01
C ALA A 275 -24.60 13.84 6.95
N PRO A 276 -25.90 13.95 7.28
CA PRO A 276 -26.37 14.86 8.31
C PRO A 276 -25.60 14.66 9.62
N ASP A 277 -25.12 15.77 10.20
CA ASP A 277 -24.26 15.78 11.41
C ASP A 277 -22.92 15.05 11.29
N GLY A 278 -22.55 14.54 10.11
CA GLY A 278 -21.22 14.03 9.80
C GLY A 278 -20.22 15.17 9.64
N THR A 279 -18.99 14.98 10.14
CA THR A 279 -17.90 15.96 10.03
C THR A 279 -16.91 15.62 8.94
N LYS A 280 -16.93 14.38 8.47
CA LYS A 280 -16.04 13.86 7.41
C LYS A 280 -16.89 13.35 6.23
N GLY A 281 -16.38 13.52 5.02
CA GLY A 281 -17.03 13.02 3.81
C GLY A 281 -16.93 11.49 3.66
N ILE A 282 -18.01 10.90 3.14
CA ILE A 282 -18.05 9.47 2.79
C ILE A 282 -17.65 9.34 1.32
N HIS A 283 -16.59 8.60 1.05
CA HIS A 283 -16.06 8.28 -0.28
C HIS A 283 -15.73 6.80 -0.36
N LEU A 284 -15.33 6.30 -1.51
CA LEU A 284 -15.18 4.85 -1.75
C LEU A 284 -14.35 4.08 -0.70
N PRO A 285 -13.20 4.57 -0.19
CA PRO A 285 -12.49 3.91 0.91
C PRO A 285 -13.33 3.76 2.18
N VAL A 286 -14.14 4.78 2.52
CA VAL A 286 -15.02 4.72 3.69
C VAL A 286 -16.16 3.72 3.46
N VAL A 287 -16.75 3.68 2.26
CA VAL A 287 -17.73 2.65 1.89
C VAL A 287 -17.13 1.26 2.05
N ASN A 288 -15.91 1.07 1.56
CA ASN A 288 -15.17 -0.18 1.67
C ASN A 288 -14.90 -0.56 3.14
N ALA A 289 -14.42 0.38 3.95
CA ALA A 289 -14.17 0.18 5.38
C ALA A 289 -15.43 -0.22 6.15
N LEU A 290 -16.58 0.42 5.86
CA LEU A 290 -17.84 0.22 6.57
C LEU A 290 -18.69 -0.93 5.98
N SER A 291 -18.15 -1.68 5.02
CA SER A 291 -18.78 -2.86 4.43
C SER A 291 -18.22 -4.16 5.01
N ASP A 292 -19.07 -5.13 5.30
CA ASP A 292 -18.65 -6.51 5.60
C ASP A 292 -17.90 -7.10 4.38
N ARG A 293 -18.40 -6.82 3.18
CA ARG A 293 -17.79 -7.25 1.92
C ARG A 293 -18.00 -6.20 0.85
N LEU A 294 -16.94 -5.93 0.08
CA LEU A 294 -17.02 -5.13 -1.15
C LEU A 294 -16.32 -5.88 -2.28
N ILE A 295 -16.94 -5.89 -3.44
CA ILE A 295 -16.40 -6.46 -4.67
C ILE A 295 -16.41 -5.36 -5.72
N VAL A 296 -15.28 -5.15 -6.35
CA VAL A 296 -15.17 -4.31 -7.54
C VAL A 296 -14.88 -5.16 -8.76
N GLU A 297 -15.63 -4.92 -9.82
CA GLU A 297 -15.40 -5.50 -11.15
C GLU A 297 -15.23 -4.38 -12.15
N ILE A 298 -14.18 -4.43 -12.94
CA ILE A 298 -13.76 -3.38 -13.86
C ILE A 298 -13.67 -3.95 -15.26
N ARG A 299 -14.45 -3.38 -16.17
CA ARG A 299 -14.40 -3.63 -17.60
C ARG A 299 -13.58 -2.55 -18.27
N ARG A 300 -12.33 -2.86 -18.59
CA ARG A 300 -11.38 -1.90 -19.19
C ARG A 300 -10.31 -2.63 -20.00
N GLU A 301 -9.89 -2.03 -21.11
CA GLU A 301 -8.82 -2.57 -21.97
C GLU A 301 -9.10 -4.00 -22.48
N GLY A 302 -10.36 -4.28 -22.82
CA GLY A 302 -10.77 -5.57 -23.32
C GLY A 302 -10.83 -6.71 -22.30
N LYS A 303 -10.62 -6.40 -21.01
CA LYS A 303 -10.59 -7.37 -19.91
C LYS A 303 -11.59 -7.02 -18.83
N VAL A 304 -12.08 -8.08 -18.16
CA VAL A 304 -12.82 -7.96 -16.91
C VAL A 304 -11.84 -8.30 -15.79
N ARG A 305 -11.69 -7.37 -14.84
CA ARG A 305 -10.84 -7.56 -13.65
C ARG A 305 -11.69 -7.44 -12.41
N ARG A 306 -11.39 -8.26 -11.40
CA ARG A 306 -12.14 -8.33 -10.15
C ARG A 306 -11.21 -8.35 -8.95
N GLN A 307 -11.62 -7.63 -7.90
CA GLN A 307 -10.97 -7.65 -6.61
C GLN A 307 -12.03 -7.67 -5.50
N GLU A 308 -11.74 -8.39 -4.41
CA GLU A 308 -12.60 -8.48 -3.24
C GLU A 308 -11.94 -7.87 -2.02
N PHE A 309 -12.78 -7.25 -1.17
CA PHE A 309 -12.38 -6.63 0.08
C PHE A 309 -13.30 -7.08 1.21
N LYS A 310 -12.75 -7.14 2.42
CA LYS A 310 -13.49 -7.35 3.66
C LYS A 310 -13.08 -6.30 4.66
N HIS A 311 -14.03 -5.50 5.15
CA HIS A 311 -13.76 -4.40 6.08
C HIS A 311 -12.64 -3.46 5.60
N GLY A 312 -12.58 -3.19 4.30
CA GLY A 312 -11.56 -2.36 3.67
C GLY A 312 -10.29 -3.10 3.24
N ILE A 313 -10.03 -4.31 3.76
CA ILE A 313 -8.79 -5.06 3.51
C ILE A 313 -8.95 -5.94 2.27
N PRO A 314 -8.03 -5.84 1.28
CA PRO A 314 -8.05 -6.72 0.11
C PRO A 314 -7.97 -8.19 0.52
N GLN A 315 -8.85 -9.01 -0.02
CA GLN A 315 -8.84 -10.47 0.16
C GLN A 315 -8.21 -11.20 -1.04
N THR A 316 -8.15 -10.51 -2.17
CA THR A 316 -7.55 -11.01 -3.41
C THR A 316 -6.73 -9.90 -4.06
N GLU A 317 -5.79 -10.29 -4.91
CA GLU A 317 -5.22 -9.37 -5.88
C GLU A 317 -6.26 -8.98 -6.95
N LEU A 318 -5.93 -7.99 -7.79
CA LEU A 318 -6.76 -7.63 -8.94
C LEU A 318 -6.62 -8.69 -10.05
N LEU A 319 -7.53 -9.66 -10.08
CA LEU A 319 -7.49 -10.82 -10.95
C LEU A 319 -8.24 -10.54 -12.27
N VAL A 320 -7.69 -11.02 -13.40
CA VAL A 320 -8.40 -11.06 -14.68
C VAL A 320 -9.36 -12.24 -14.66
N THR A 321 -10.66 -11.95 -14.72
CA THR A 321 -11.74 -12.97 -14.66
C THR A 321 -12.41 -13.23 -16.02
N GLY A 322 -12.16 -12.36 -17.01
CA GLY A 322 -12.76 -12.50 -18.34
C GLY A 322 -12.26 -11.50 -19.36
N VAL A 323 -12.86 -11.55 -20.54
CA VAL A 323 -12.67 -10.61 -21.65
C VAL A 323 -13.99 -9.99 -22.05
N THR A 324 -13.99 -8.72 -22.44
CA THR A 324 -15.20 -7.99 -22.83
C THR A 324 -14.87 -6.88 -23.81
N LYS A 325 -15.87 -6.45 -24.59
CA LYS A 325 -15.78 -5.24 -25.41
C LYS A 325 -16.38 -4.01 -24.69
N GLU A 326 -17.07 -4.23 -23.59
CA GLU A 326 -17.69 -3.18 -22.81
C GLU A 326 -16.68 -2.53 -21.88
N THR A 327 -16.99 -1.31 -21.45
CA THR A 327 -16.27 -0.60 -20.40
C THR A 327 -17.20 -0.28 -19.23
N GLY A 328 -16.64 0.05 -18.07
CA GLY A 328 -17.40 0.47 -16.90
C GLY A 328 -16.89 -0.14 -15.61
N THR A 329 -17.49 0.29 -14.51
CA THR A 329 -17.21 -0.22 -13.16
C THR A 329 -18.48 -0.84 -12.59
N THR A 330 -18.32 -1.92 -11.86
CA THR A 330 -19.39 -2.51 -11.05
C THR A 330 -18.88 -2.64 -9.62
N ILE A 331 -19.58 -2.02 -8.67
CA ILE A 331 -19.30 -2.14 -7.24
C ILE A 331 -20.48 -2.85 -6.59
N THR A 332 -20.21 -3.97 -5.96
CA THR A 332 -21.15 -4.68 -5.10
C THR A 332 -20.67 -4.58 -3.66
N PHE A 333 -21.50 -4.07 -2.76
CA PHE A 333 -21.11 -4.01 -1.36
C PHE A 333 -22.27 -4.42 -0.44
N LYS A 334 -21.90 -4.95 0.72
CA LYS A 334 -22.79 -5.32 1.80
C LYS A 334 -22.40 -4.52 3.03
N PRO A 335 -23.27 -3.60 3.52
CA PRO A 335 -23.00 -2.87 4.75
C PRO A 335 -22.74 -3.81 5.92
N ASP A 336 -21.82 -3.44 6.80
CA ASP A 336 -21.51 -4.24 7.97
C ASP A 336 -22.68 -4.19 8.98
N GLN A 337 -23.20 -5.35 9.34
CA GLN A 337 -24.35 -5.49 10.24
C GLN A 337 -24.04 -5.07 11.68
N ASP A 338 -22.78 -5.09 12.09
CA ASP A 338 -22.35 -4.60 13.41
C ASP A 338 -22.45 -3.07 13.48
N ILE A 339 -22.41 -2.38 12.34
CA ILE A 339 -22.51 -0.93 12.22
C ILE A 339 -23.94 -0.53 11.80
N PHE A 340 -24.47 -1.16 10.75
CA PHE A 340 -25.76 -0.84 10.16
C PHE A 340 -26.83 -1.86 10.55
N ARG A 341 -27.70 -1.47 11.46
CA ARG A 341 -28.85 -2.29 11.87
C ARG A 341 -30.03 -2.18 10.90
N ALA A 342 -30.08 -1.08 10.11
CA ALA A 342 -31.07 -0.88 9.08
C ALA A 342 -30.66 -1.54 7.78
N SER A 343 -31.64 -2.06 7.04
CA SER A 343 -31.46 -2.57 5.68
C SER A 343 -31.75 -1.49 4.64
N PHE A 344 -31.28 -1.72 3.41
CA PHE A 344 -31.68 -0.90 2.28
C PHE A 344 -33.20 -0.93 2.09
N ASN A 345 -33.77 0.26 1.84
CA ASN A 345 -35.19 0.44 1.56
C ASN A 345 -35.40 0.79 0.09
N GLN A 346 -36.12 -0.07 -0.62
CA GLN A 346 -36.37 0.11 -2.05
C GLN A 346 -37.08 1.44 -2.38
N THR A 347 -38.04 1.87 -1.55
CA THR A 347 -38.76 3.14 -1.76
C THR A 347 -37.80 4.33 -1.63
N THR A 348 -36.89 4.30 -0.63
CA THR A 348 -35.88 5.35 -0.44
C THR A 348 -34.94 5.40 -1.65
N ILE A 349 -34.47 4.24 -2.14
CA ILE A 349 -33.61 4.18 -3.33
C ILE A 349 -34.35 4.72 -4.56
N SER A 350 -35.61 4.31 -4.78
CA SER A 350 -36.41 4.78 -5.92
C SER A 350 -36.64 6.30 -5.90
N ASN A 351 -36.91 6.85 -4.73
CA ASN A 351 -37.07 8.32 -4.57
C ASN A 351 -35.74 9.05 -4.84
N HIS A 352 -34.62 8.53 -4.37
CA HIS A 352 -33.32 9.11 -4.64
C HIS A 352 -32.99 9.08 -6.14
N LEU A 353 -33.23 7.94 -6.83
CA LEU A 353 -33.03 7.86 -8.27
C LEU A 353 -33.98 8.78 -9.06
N ALA A 354 -35.22 8.96 -8.61
CA ALA A 354 -36.13 9.88 -9.23
C ALA A 354 -35.63 11.35 -9.17
N ALA A 355 -35.13 11.76 -8.01
CA ALA A 355 -34.50 13.08 -7.87
C ALA A 355 -33.24 13.24 -8.75
N LEU A 356 -32.41 12.21 -8.85
CA LEU A 356 -31.23 12.23 -9.74
C LEU A 356 -31.61 12.30 -11.22
N LYS A 357 -32.71 11.67 -11.66
CA LYS A 357 -33.20 11.75 -13.04
C LYS A 357 -33.64 13.17 -13.42
N GLU A 358 -34.19 13.94 -12.48
CA GLU A 358 -34.54 15.34 -12.72
C GLU A 358 -33.30 16.21 -12.95
N ILE A 359 -32.19 15.91 -12.20
CA ILE A 359 -30.93 16.65 -12.30
C ILE A 359 -30.12 16.24 -13.53
N TYR A 360 -30.14 14.93 -13.84
CA TYR A 360 -29.36 14.31 -14.92
C TYR A 360 -30.27 13.62 -15.95
N PRO A 361 -31.06 14.39 -16.76
CA PRO A 361 -32.06 13.80 -17.66
C PRO A 361 -31.44 12.92 -18.78
N ASN A 362 -30.16 13.10 -19.08
CA ASN A 362 -29.45 12.32 -20.09
C ASN A 362 -28.76 11.05 -19.52
N LEU A 363 -28.86 10.81 -18.21
CA LEU A 363 -28.34 9.62 -17.56
C LEU A 363 -29.49 8.60 -17.38
N LYS A 364 -29.35 7.43 -18.00
CA LYS A 364 -30.28 6.33 -17.80
C LYS A 364 -29.98 5.69 -16.43
N LEU A 365 -30.92 5.81 -15.50
CA LEU A 365 -30.85 5.22 -14.17
C LEU A 365 -31.91 4.14 -14.05
N GLU A 366 -31.51 2.89 -13.80
CA GLU A 366 -32.40 1.75 -13.65
C GLU A 366 -32.17 1.04 -12.32
N ILE A 367 -33.28 0.49 -11.77
CA ILE A 367 -33.22 -0.43 -10.64
C ILE A 367 -33.78 -1.77 -11.11
N LEU A 368 -32.99 -2.81 -10.93
CA LEU A 368 -33.37 -4.20 -11.21
C LEU A 368 -33.63 -4.93 -9.90
N GLN A 369 -34.52 -5.89 -9.94
CA GLN A 369 -34.90 -6.74 -8.81
C GLN A 369 -34.31 -8.14 -8.97
#